data_adb28254d0f285d26ece15dd0b8fb8ed
#
_entry.id   adb28254d0f285d26ece15dd0b8fb8ed
#
_cell.length_a   1.000
_cell.length_b   1.000
_cell.length_c   1.000
_cell.angle_alpha   90.00
_cell.angle_beta   90.00
_cell.angle_gamma   90.00
#
_symmetry.space_group_name_H-M   'P 1'
#
loop_
_entity.id
_entity.type
_entity.pdbx_description
1 polymer ?
#
loop_
_entity_poly.entity_id
_entity_poly.type
_entity_poly.pdbx_seq_one_letter_code
_entity_poly.pdbx_strand_id
1 'polypeptide(L)'
;MGRKKLKVGIRMAINEESQSAYYTSRLGIRPNEIIHFYKRLKTKKNLELKMLHFFVDSGIKDSLYYWGEFQKALKVYIELKKQCDSLDCLDLGGGLPIRNHLGFEYDYDYIIGEIIKNIKESCAKEKIEEPNIYTEFGKYTVGESGAIIFQVLEQKQQNDTECWYIINNSLMNTIPDAWSIHEKFILLPINK
;
A
#
# COMPACT_ATOMS: atom_id res chain seq x y z
N MET A 1 -32.81 -23.62 -3.33
CA MET A 1 -31.85 -22.59 -3.76
C MET A 1 -30.67 -22.56 -2.78
N GLY A 2 -29.48 -22.96 -3.20
CA GLY A 2 -28.27 -22.88 -2.37
C GLY A 2 -27.92 -21.41 -2.08
N ARG A 3 -27.76 -21.06 -0.80
CA ARG A 3 -27.28 -19.73 -0.43
C ARG A 3 -25.86 -19.54 -0.98
N LYS A 4 -25.62 -18.52 -1.80
CA LYS A 4 -24.27 -18.14 -2.26
C LYS A 4 -23.40 -17.90 -1.01
N LYS A 5 -22.21 -18.47 -0.99
CA LYS A 5 -21.22 -18.16 0.04
C LYS A 5 -20.73 -16.72 -0.15
N LEU A 6 -20.55 -16.00 0.96
CA LEU A 6 -19.91 -14.70 0.98
C LEU A 6 -18.41 -14.90 0.87
N LYS A 7 -17.79 -14.31 -0.15
CA LYS A 7 -16.34 -14.28 -0.33
C LYS A 7 -15.74 -13.24 0.62
N VAL A 8 -14.72 -13.62 1.35
CA VAL A 8 -14.05 -12.75 2.33
C VAL A 8 -12.54 -12.78 2.16
N GLY A 9 -11.89 -11.69 2.55
CA GLY A 9 -10.43 -11.57 2.67
C GLY A 9 -10.00 -11.47 4.13
N ILE A 10 -8.74 -11.79 4.39
CA ILE A 10 -8.07 -11.56 5.68
C ILE A 10 -6.97 -10.54 5.45
N ARG A 11 -6.94 -9.47 6.26
CA ARG A 11 -5.78 -8.58 6.33
C ARG A 11 -4.79 -9.12 7.36
N MET A 12 -3.56 -9.31 6.92
CA MET A 12 -2.43 -9.60 7.79
C MET A 12 -1.89 -8.31 8.39
N ALA A 13 -1.74 -8.27 9.70
CA ALA A 13 -1.01 -7.19 10.36
C ALA A 13 0.48 -7.32 10.09
N ILE A 14 1.12 -6.19 9.82
CA ILE A 14 2.58 -6.07 9.69
C ILE A 14 3.16 -5.43 10.96
N ASN A 15 4.47 -5.48 11.10
CA ASN A 15 5.17 -4.67 12.10
C ASN A 15 5.29 -3.24 11.54
N GLU A 16 4.95 -2.25 12.35
CA GLU A 16 5.19 -0.85 12.01
C GLU A 16 6.68 -0.53 12.07
N GLU A 17 7.13 0.38 11.22
CA GLU A 17 8.49 0.90 11.28
C GLU A 17 8.71 1.65 12.61
N SER A 18 9.95 1.63 13.08
CA SER A 18 10.33 2.25 14.36
C SER A 18 10.06 3.76 14.44
N GLN A 19 9.83 4.42 13.32
CA GLN A 19 9.47 5.85 13.25
C GLN A 19 7.96 6.09 13.36
N SER A 20 7.14 5.04 13.32
CA SER A 20 5.71 5.16 13.55
C SER A 20 5.42 5.40 15.03
N ALA A 21 4.38 6.19 15.33
CA ALA A 21 3.86 6.34 16.68
C ALA A 21 3.32 5.03 17.28
N TYR A 22 3.10 4.03 16.43
CA TYR A 22 2.60 2.71 16.80
C TYR A 22 3.57 1.63 16.31
N TYR A 23 4.02 0.76 17.20
CA TYR A 23 4.94 -0.33 16.89
C TYR A 23 4.33 -1.48 16.11
N THR A 24 3.00 -1.60 16.11
CA THR A 24 2.28 -2.66 15.42
C THR A 24 1.03 -2.10 14.77
N SER A 25 0.67 -2.65 13.61
CA SER A 25 -0.58 -2.30 12.97
C SER A 25 -1.78 -2.60 13.89
N ARG A 26 -2.62 -1.59 14.08
CA ARG A 26 -3.93 -1.75 14.74
C ARG A 26 -4.94 -2.52 13.89
N LEU A 27 -4.64 -2.71 12.60
CA LEU A 27 -5.51 -3.36 11.64
C LEU A 27 -4.94 -4.71 11.24
N GLY A 28 -5.85 -5.66 11.04
CA GLY A 28 -5.49 -7.00 10.59
C GLY A 28 -5.25 -7.99 11.73
N ILE A 29 -4.90 -9.19 11.34
CA ILE A 29 -4.65 -10.35 12.22
C ILE A 29 -3.15 -10.63 12.19
N ARG A 30 -2.56 -10.91 13.34
CA ARG A 30 -1.14 -11.25 13.44
C ARG A 30 -0.81 -12.48 12.58
N PRO A 31 0.34 -12.52 11.91
CA PRO A 31 0.71 -13.63 11.03
C PRO A 31 0.56 -15.01 11.67
N ASN A 32 0.98 -15.16 12.91
CA ASN A 32 0.89 -16.42 13.66
C ASN A 32 -0.53 -16.83 14.08
N GLU A 33 -1.49 -15.90 14.03
CA GLU A 33 -2.89 -16.14 14.40
C GLU A 33 -3.78 -16.45 13.18
N ILE A 34 -3.31 -16.16 11.96
CA ILE A 34 -4.11 -16.29 10.73
C ILE A 34 -4.60 -17.73 10.54
N ILE A 35 -3.75 -18.72 10.72
CA ILE A 35 -4.13 -20.13 10.56
C ILE A 35 -5.18 -20.54 11.59
N HIS A 36 -5.07 -20.08 12.83
CA HIS A 36 -6.08 -20.33 13.86
C HIS A 36 -7.41 -19.64 13.52
N PHE A 37 -7.35 -18.43 13.04
CA PHE A 37 -8.53 -17.71 12.57
C PHE A 37 -9.21 -18.44 11.40
N TYR A 38 -8.44 -18.90 10.41
CA TYR A 38 -8.97 -19.67 9.29
C TYR A 38 -9.65 -20.95 9.74
N LYS A 39 -9.09 -21.71 10.68
CA LYS A 39 -9.73 -22.92 11.24
C LYS A 39 -11.12 -22.62 11.81
N ARG A 40 -11.29 -21.47 12.46
CA ARG A 40 -12.60 -21.01 12.96
C ARG A 40 -13.52 -20.55 11.82
N LEU A 41 -12.98 -19.84 10.82
CA LEU A 41 -13.73 -19.39 9.66
C LEU A 41 -14.26 -20.57 8.84
N LYS A 42 -13.47 -21.61 8.65
CA LYS A 42 -13.83 -22.83 7.92
C LYS A 42 -15.09 -23.52 8.47
N THR A 43 -15.42 -23.35 9.76
CA THR A 43 -16.66 -23.90 10.35
C THR A 43 -17.92 -23.15 9.88
N LYS A 44 -17.78 -21.96 9.29
CA LYS A 44 -18.89 -21.12 8.82
C LYS A 44 -19.26 -21.48 7.38
N LYS A 45 -20.31 -22.27 7.19
CA LYS A 45 -20.74 -22.80 5.87
C LYS A 45 -21.09 -21.72 4.83
N ASN A 46 -21.38 -20.50 5.28
CA ASN A 46 -21.77 -19.37 4.44
C ASN A 46 -20.59 -18.43 4.07
N LEU A 47 -19.38 -18.74 4.52
CA LEU A 47 -18.17 -17.95 4.22
C LEU A 47 -17.21 -18.77 3.37
N GLU A 48 -16.47 -18.07 2.51
CA GLU A 48 -15.42 -18.61 1.66
C GLU A 48 -14.25 -17.65 1.66
N LEU A 49 -13.11 -18.11 2.18
CA LEU A 49 -11.89 -17.29 2.15
C LEU A 49 -11.29 -17.27 0.76
N LYS A 50 -11.08 -16.07 0.20
CA LYS A 50 -10.57 -15.87 -1.16
C LYS A 50 -9.25 -15.11 -1.21
N MET A 51 -8.96 -14.26 -0.23
CA MET A 51 -7.88 -13.30 -0.33
C MET A 51 -7.09 -13.20 0.98
N LEU A 52 -5.78 -13.13 0.86
CA LEU A 52 -4.89 -12.58 1.88
C LEU A 52 -4.44 -11.20 1.42
N HIS A 53 -4.58 -10.21 2.28
CA HIS A 53 -4.13 -8.84 2.07
C HIS A 53 -3.08 -8.46 3.10
N PHE A 54 -2.09 -7.68 2.71
CA PHE A 54 -1.20 -6.95 3.60
C PHE A 54 -0.94 -5.55 3.05
N PHE A 55 -0.50 -4.65 3.90
CA PHE A 55 -0.22 -3.27 3.53
C PHE A 55 0.98 -2.76 4.31
N VAL A 56 1.96 -2.20 3.61
CA VAL A 56 3.15 -1.59 4.20
C VAL A 56 2.99 -0.07 4.17
N ASP A 57 2.92 0.55 5.33
CA ASP A 57 2.61 1.98 5.49
C ASP A 57 3.64 2.89 4.81
N SER A 58 4.92 2.53 4.87
CA SER A 58 6.00 3.24 4.18
C SER A 58 5.97 3.11 2.65
N GLY A 59 5.06 2.31 2.12
CA GLY A 59 4.89 2.05 0.69
C GLY A 59 5.83 0.98 0.13
N ILE A 60 5.66 0.74 -1.18
CA ILE A 60 6.48 -0.22 -1.93
C ILE A 60 7.80 0.44 -2.28
N LYS A 61 8.84 0.09 -1.56
CA LYS A 61 10.19 0.59 -1.73
C LYS A 61 11.17 -0.57 -1.77
N ASP A 62 12.26 -0.41 -2.48
CA ASP A 62 13.37 -1.37 -2.44
C ASP A 62 14.14 -1.23 -1.12
N SER A 63 13.55 -1.76 -0.06
CA SER A 63 14.09 -1.71 1.29
C SER A 63 14.00 -3.08 1.96
N LEU A 64 14.93 -3.36 2.86
CA LEU A 64 14.92 -4.60 3.65
C LEU A 64 13.60 -4.76 4.43
N TYR A 65 13.02 -3.65 4.86
CA TYR A 65 11.75 -3.67 5.58
C TYR A 65 10.60 -4.13 4.68
N TYR A 66 10.42 -3.51 3.50
CA TYR A 66 9.38 -3.91 2.55
C TYR A 66 9.52 -5.39 2.17
N TRP A 67 10.71 -5.79 1.75
CA TRP A 67 10.97 -7.18 1.35
C TRP A 67 10.77 -8.16 2.50
N GLY A 68 11.11 -7.78 3.72
CA GLY A 68 10.87 -8.60 4.92
C GLY A 68 9.38 -8.84 5.19
N GLU A 69 8.55 -7.78 5.11
CA GLU A 69 7.10 -7.90 5.30
C GLU A 69 6.43 -8.64 4.12
N PHE A 70 6.89 -8.38 2.89
CA PHE A 70 6.43 -9.11 1.71
C PHE A 70 6.71 -10.62 1.81
N GLN A 71 7.93 -11.02 2.16
CA GLN A 71 8.29 -12.42 2.33
C GLN A 71 7.49 -13.10 3.45
N LYS A 72 7.22 -12.37 4.52
CA LYS A 72 6.35 -12.82 5.62
C LYS A 72 4.93 -13.08 5.13
N ALA A 73 4.37 -12.13 4.37
CA ALA A 73 3.03 -12.26 3.78
C ALA A 73 2.96 -13.43 2.81
N LEU A 74 3.95 -13.59 1.95
CA LEU A 74 4.03 -14.68 1.00
C LEU A 74 4.11 -16.05 1.69
N LYS A 75 4.91 -16.15 2.75
CA LYS A 75 4.96 -17.38 3.58
C LYS A 75 3.60 -17.70 4.18
N VAL A 76 2.91 -16.71 4.76
CA VAL A 76 1.57 -16.89 5.34
C VAL A 76 0.56 -17.30 4.27
N TYR A 77 0.62 -16.68 3.08
CA TYR A 77 -0.22 -17.05 1.94
C TYR A 77 -0.03 -18.54 1.58
N ILE A 78 1.20 -18.99 1.43
CA ILE A 78 1.54 -20.37 1.09
C ILE A 78 1.02 -21.36 2.14
N GLU A 79 1.27 -21.08 3.42
CA GLU A 79 0.78 -21.91 4.53
C GLU A 79 -0.75 -22.00 4.56
N LEU A 80 -1.41 -20.88 4.26
CA LEU A 80 -2.86 -20.78 4.22
C LEU A 80 -3.44 -21.50 2.98
N LYS A 81 -2.83 -21.32 1.80
CA LYS A 81 -3.24 -21.97 0.54
C LYS A 81 -3.21 -23.49 0.65
N LYS A 82 -2.20 -24.06 1.31
CA LYS A 82 -2.11 -25.51 1.56
C LYS A 82 -3.28 -26.08 2.38
N GLN A 83 -4.03 -25.25 3.09
CA GLN A 83 -5.16 -25.65 3.94
C GLN A 83 -6.49 -25.13 3.40
N CYS A 84 -6.46 -24.22 2.43
CA CYS A 84 -7.60 -23.48 1.90
C CYS A 84 -7.57 -23.44 0.37
N ASP A 85 -8.20 -24.42 -0.27
CA ASP A 85 -8.25 -24.53 -1.75
C ASP A 85 -8.92 -23.31 -2.39
N SER A 86 -9.87 -22.67 -1.67
CA SER A 86 -10.59 -21.50 -2.17
C SER A 86 -9.79 -20.21 -2.15
N LEU A 87 -8.65 -20.16 -1.44
CA LEU A 87 -7.75 -19.00 -1.43
C LEU A 87 -7.02 -18.92 -2.78
N ASP A 88 -7.26 -17.88 -3.53
CA ASP A 88 -6.71 -17.70 -4.88
C ASP A 88 -6.24 -16.27 -5.17
N CYS A 89 -6.32 -15.37 -4.18
CA CYS A 89 -5.94 -13.96 -4.33
C CYS A 89 -4.92 -13.54 -3.26
N LEU A 90 -3.90 -12.80 -3.70
CA LEU A 90 -2.97 -12.08 -2.84
C LEU A 90 -3.05 -10.60 -3.18
N ASP A 91 -3.42 -9.78 -2.20
CA ASP A 91 -3.47 -8.34 -2.31
C ASP A 91 -2.22 -7.73 -1.66
N LEU A 92 -1.43 -7.03 -2.46
CA LEU A 92 -0.17 -6.43 -2.07
C LEU A 92 -0.34 -5.07 -1.38
N GLY A 93 -1.60 -4.62 -1.24
CA GLY A 93 -1.91 -3.28 -0.74
C GLY A 93 -1.51 -2.17 -1.70
N GLY A 94 -1.38 -0.98 -1.16
CA GLY A 94 -1.04 0.23 -1.89
C GLY A 94 0.39 0.72 -1.66
N GLY A 95 0.59 2.00 -1.98
CA GLY A 95 1.84 2.69 -1.67
C GLY A 95 2.90 2.60 -2.76
N LEU A 96 2.51 2.28 -4.01
CA LEU A 96 3.44 2.44 -5.14
C LEU A 96 3.78 3.93 -5.29
N PRO A 97 5.07 4.32 -5.25
CA PRO A 97 5.50 5.71 -5.32
C PRO A 97 5.03 6.41 -6.57
N ILE A 98 4.80 7.71 -6.47
CA ILE A 98 4.45 8.57 -7.60
C ILE A 98 5.46 9.71 -7.71
N ARG A 99 5.52 10.34 -8.87
CA ARG A 99 6.34 11.53 -9.09
C ARG A 99 5.78 12.70 -8.30
N ASN A 100 6.42 13.06 -7.22
CA ASN A 100 6.04 14.15 -6.33
C ASN A 100 7.08 15.27 -6.23
N HIS A 101 8.19 15.15 -6.97
CA HIS A 101 9.22 16.18 -7.12
C HIS A 101 9.97 15.97 -8.44
N LEU A 102 10.69 17.01 -8.91
CA LEU A 102 11.32 17.03 -10.25
C LEU A 102 12.46 16.00 -10.39
N GLY A 103 13.17 15.67 -9.32
CA GLY A 103 14.23 14.67 -9.31
C GLY A 103 13.76 13.28 -8.87
N PHE A 104 12.46 12.98 -9.03
CA PHE A 104 11.94 11.66 -8.67
C PHE A 104 12.39 10.60 -9.67
N GLU A 105 13.00 9.55 -9.14
CA GLU A 105 13.40 8.36 -9.88
C GLU A 105 12.89 7.12 -9.13
N TYR A 106 12.29 6.20 -9.84
CA TYR A 106 11.82 4.94 -9.30
C TYR A 106 11.69 3.90 -10.42
N ASP A 107 12.36 2.78 -10.27
CA ASP A 107 12.35 1.69 -11.25
C ASP A 107 11.16 0.77 -11.00
N TYR A 108 10.04 1.10 -11.64
CA TYR A 108 8.79 0.32 -11.53
C TYR A 108 8.95 -1.09 -12.09
N ASP A 109 9.62 -1.23 -13.24
CA ASP A 109 9.78 -2.51 -13.91
C ASP A 109 10.59 -3.49 -13.07
N TYR A 110 11.68 -3.00 -12.48
CA TYR A 110 12.48 -3.78 -11.56
C TYR A 110 11.67 -4.25 -10.34
N ILE A 111 11.05 -3.34 -9.62
CA ILE A 111 10.34 -3.67 -8.36
C ILE A 111 9.16 -4.61 -8.61
N ILE A 112 8.34 -4.32 -9.62
CA ILE A 112 7.20 -5.17 -9.97
C ILE A 112 7.69 -6.53 -10.49
N GLY A 113 8.74 -6.51 -11.31
CA GLY A 113 9.39 -7.73 -11.80
C GLY A 113 9.88 -8.64 -10.68
N GLU A 114 10.57 -8.09 -9.69
CA GLU A 114 11.06 -8.85 -8.53
C GLU A 114 9.92 -9.36 -7.63
N ILE A 115 8.86 -8.58 -7.43
CA ILE A 115 7.66 -9.04 -6.70
C ILE A 115 7.06 -10.27 -7.39
N ILE A 116 6.78 -10.17 -8.69
CA ILE A 116 6.19 -11.27 -9.48
C ILE A 116 7.10 -12.49 -9.48
N LYS A 117 8.38 -12.31 -9.70
CA LYS A 117 9.39 -13.39 -9.68
C LYS A 117 9.40 -14.12 -8.34
N ASN A 118 9.46 -13.39 -7.23
CA ASN A 118 9.43 -13.99 -5.88
C ASN A 118 8.15 -14.80 -5.63
N ILE A 119 6.99 -14.30 -6.07
CA ILE A 119 5.72 -15.06 -5.96
C ILE A 119 5.81 -16.36 -6.74
N LYS A 120 6.21 -16.30 -8.02
CA LYS A 120 6.33 -17.47 -8.89
C LYS A 120 7.29 -18.51 -8.35
N GLU A 121 8.50 -18.10 -7.98
CA GLU A 121 9.52 -18.99 -7.45
C GLU A 121 9.08 -19.67 -6.14
N SER A 122 8.43 -18.90 -5.26
CA SER A 122 7.93 -19.43 -3.98
C SER A 122 6.78 -20.41 -4.19
N CYS A 123 5.83 -20.10 -5.09
CA CYS A 123 4.72 -21.00 -5.41
C CYS A 123 5.21 -22.29 -6.10
N ALA A 124 6.14 -22.19 -7.04
CA ALA A 124 6.74 -23.33 -7.71
C ALA A 124 7.49 -24.25 -6.73
N LYS A 125 8.31 -23.67 -5.84
CA LYS A 125 9.02 -24.40 -4.79
C LYS A 125 8.09 -25.21 -3.89
N GLU A 126 6.97 -24.63 -3.54
CA GLU A 126 5.98 -25.21 -2.61
C GLU A 126 4.89 -26.01 -3.34
N LYS A 127 4.95 -26.09 -4.68
CA LYS A 127 4.03 -26.82 -5.55
C LYS A 127 2.56 -26.42 -5.34
N ILE A 128 2.32 -25.12 -5.28
CA ILE A 128 0.98 -24.52 -5.19
C ILE A 128 0.73 -23.65 -6.43
N GLU A 129 -0.54 -23.41 -6.73
CA GLU A 129 -0.93 -22.47 -7.78
C GLU A 129 -0.58 -21.03 -7.40
N GLU A 130 -0.15 -20.26 -8.39
CA GLU A 130 0.09 -18.83 -8.25
C GLU A 130 -1.22 -18.08 -7.93
N PRO A 131 -1.19 -17.06 -7.06
CA PRO A 131 -2.36 -16.25 -6.80
C PRO A 131 -2.69 -15.29 -7.95
N ASN A 132 -3.96 -14.89 -8.05
CA ASN A 132 -4.32 -13.65 -8.69
C ASN A 132 -3.81 -12.50 -7.81
N ILE A 133 -3.06 -11.59 -8.40
CA ILE A 133 -2.47 -10.45 -7.69
C ILE A 133 -3.45 -9.28 -7.76
N TYR A 134 -3.71 -8.69 -6.60
CA TYR A 134 -4.45 -7.45 -6.46
C TYR A 134 -3.54 -6.36 -5.90
N THR A 135 -3.83 -5.12 -6.27
CA THR A 135 -3.10 -3.95 -5.81
C THR A 135 -4.05 -2.80 -5.54
N GLU A 136 -3.69 -1.93 -4.60
CA GLU A 136 -4.45 -0.75 -4.22
C GLU A 136 -3.71 0.54 -4.64
N PHE A 137 -3.19 0.56 -5.87
CA PHE A 137 -2.33 1.63 -6.39
C PHE A 137 -3.09 2.90 -6.77
N GLY A 138 -3.97 3.39 -5.87
CA GLY A 138 -4.81 4.55 -6.12
C GLY A 138 -4.03 5.80 -6.52
N LYS A 139 -3.07 6.24 -5.72
CA LYS A 139 -2.22 7.40 -6.04
C LYS A 139 -1.49 7.24 -7.36
N TYR A 140 -0.88 6.08 -7.60
CA TYR A 140 -0.16 5.81 -8.86
C TYR A 140 -1.08 5.93 -10.07
N THR A 141 -2.31 5.45 -9.95
CA THR A 141 -3.26 5.43 -11.07
C THR A 141 -3.80 6.82 -11.41
N VAL A 142 -4.05 7.68 -10.42
CA VAL A 142 -4.75 8.96 -10.63
C VAL A 142 -4.00 10.18 -10.12
N GLY A 143 -2.85 10.02 -9.48
CA GLY A 143 -2.14 11.13 -8.82
C GLY A 143 -1.69 12.25 -9.76
N GLU A 144 -1.37 11.91 -11.01
CA GLU A 144 -0.95 12.90 -12.03
C GLU A 144 -2.12 13.38 -12.93
N SER A 145 -3.37 12.97 -12.63
CA SER A 145 -4.54 13.30 -13.48
C SER A 145 -5.13 14.67 -13.23
N GLY A 146 -4.67 15.39 -12.20
CA GLY A 146 -5.21 16.68 -11.82
C GLY A 146 -4.14 17.71 -11.47
N ALA A 147 -4.51 18.98 -11.56
CA ALA A 147 -3.69 20.09 -11.11
C ALA A 147 -4.56 21.14 -10.42
N ILE A 148 -3.96 21.88 -9.50
CA ILE A 148 -4.60 23.00 -8.81
C ILE A 148 -3.86 24.27 -9.23
N ILE A 149 -4.62 25.27 -9.68
CA ILE A 149 -4.11 26.60 -10.02
C ILE A 149 -4.50 27.55 -8.90
N PHE A 150 -3.55 28.31 -8.40
CA PHE A 150 -3.77 29.37 -7.43
C PHE A 150 -2.95 30.60 -7.76
N GLN A 151 -3.41 31.73 -7.24
CA GLN A 151 -2.74 33.00 -7.43
C GLN A 151 -1.91 33.34 -6.19
N VAL A 152 -0.71 33.83 -6.38
CA VAL A 152 0.07 34.49 -5.34
C VAL A 152 -0.46 35.91 -5.19
N LEU A 153 -1.02 36.22 -4.03
CA LEU A 153 -1.60 37.52 -3.70
C LEU A 153 -0.53 38.49 -3.19
N GLU A 154 0.43 37.96 -2.44
CA GLU A 154 1.47 38.74 -1.81
C GLU A 154 2.72 37.88 -1.56
N GLN A 155 3.87 38.52 -1.55
CA GLN A 155 5.15 37.94 -1.14
C GLN A 155 5.67 38.70 0.09
N LYS A 156 6.01 37.97 1.13
CA LYS A 156 6.56 38.53 2.36
C LYS A 156 7.91 37.92 2.66
N GLN A 157 8.93 38.76 2.68
CA GLN A 157 10.25 38.39 3.17
C GLN A 157 10.25 38.46 4.71
N GLN A 158 10.41 37.31 5.37
CA GLN A 158 10.38 37.26 6.84
C GLN A 158 11.78 37.50 7.44
N ASN A 159 12.81 36.99 6.77
CA ASN A 159 14.23 37.18 7.07
C ASN A 159 15.05 36.86 5.80
N ASP A 160 16.37 36.86 5.89
CA ASP A 160 17.26 36.67 4.72
C ASP A 160 17.10 35.31 4.02
N THR A 161 16.51 34.32 4.68
CA THR A 161 16.39 32.94 4.16
C THR A 161 14.96 32.50 3.95
N GLU A 162 13.96 33.19 4.52
CA GLU A 162 12.55 32.80 4.46
C GLU A 162 11.71 33.81 3.68
N CYS A 163 11.09 33.32 2.62
CA CYS A 163 10.13 34.05 1.83
C CYS A 163 8.78 33.32 1.84
N TRP A 164 7.73 34.02 2.21
CA TRP A 164 6.37 33.50 2.26
C TRP A 164 5.57 34.01 1.06
N TYR A 165 4.86 33.09 0.43
CA TYR A 165 3.90 33.41 -0.64
C TYR A 165 2.49 33.24 -0.08
N ILE A 166 1.76 34.36 -0.01
CA ILE A 166 0.34 34.36 0.39
C ILE A 166 -0.48 34.03 -0.84
N ILE A 167 -1.27 32.99 -0.79
CA ILE A 167 -2.06 32.48 -1.93
C ILE A 167 -3.56 32.62 -1.65
N ASN A 168 -4.37 32.65 -2.72
CA ASN A 168 -5.82 32.65 -2.66
C ASN A 168 -6.43 31.26 -2.44
N ASN A 169 -5.68 30.35 -1.86
CA ASN A 169 -6.08 28.97 -1.61
C ASN A 169 -5.64 28.52 -0.22
N SER A 170 -6.22 27.45 0.28
CA SER A 170 -5.82 26.81 1.54
C SER A 170 -5.27 25.44 1.27
N LEU A 171 -4.00 25.20 1.65
CA LEU A 171 -3.38 23.88 1.57
C LEU A 171 -4.16 22.84 2.39
N MET A 172 -4.75 23.24 3.51
CA MET A 172 -5.54 22.35 4.37
C MET A 172 -6.79 21.82 3.67
N ASN A 173 -7.37 22.59 2.75
CA ASN A 173 -8.60 22.20 2.06
C ASN A 173 -8.34 21.50 0.72
N THR A 174 -7.27 21.89 0.03
CA THR A 174 -6.99 21.42 -1.34
C THR A 174 -5.98 20.31 -1.43
N ILE A 175 -4.93 20.36 -0.59
CA ILE A 175 -3.89 19.34 -0.51
C ILE A 175 -3.56 19.02 0.95
N PRO A 176 -4.53 18.49 1.69
CA PRO A 176 -4.37 18.22 3.13
C PRO A 176 -3.21 17.28 3.44
N ASP A 177 -2.82 16.42 2.51
CA ASP A 177 -1.70 15.51 2.65
C ASP A 177 -0.35 16.23 2.81
N ALA A 178 -0.21 17.46 2.28
CA ALA A 178 0.98 18.28 2.52
C ALA A 178 1.15 18.62 4.00
N TRP A 179 0.04 18.80 4.70
CA TRP A 179 0.02 19.15 6.11
C TRP A 179 -0.01 17.91 7.02
N SER A 180 -0.88 16.94 6.71
CA SER A 180 -1.13 15.80 7.62
C SER A 180 -0.03 14.73 7.60
N ILE A 181 0.60 14.51 6.46
CA ILE A 181 1.61 13.46 6.26
C ILE A 181 2.88 13.98 5.58
N HIS A 182 3.03 15.30 5.47
CA HIS A 182 4.18 15.96 4.82
C HIS A 182 4.44 15.49 3.37
N GLU A 183 3.35 15.17 2.65
CA GLU A 183 3.45 14.82 1.23
C GLU A 183 3.99 16.00 0.42
N LYS A 184 4.89 15.71 -0.52
CA LYS A 184 5.45 16.71 -1.42
C LYS A 184 4.62 16.80 -2.70
N PHE A 185 4.50 18.00 -3.24
CA PHE A 185 3.83 18.28 -4.50
C PHE A 185 4.73 19.08 -5.41
N ILE A 186 4.62 18.88 -6.72
CA ILE A 186 5.34 19.67 -7.71
C ILE A 186 4.64 21.02 -7.83
N LEU A 187 5.35 22.09 -7.54
CA LEU A 187 4.89 23.47 -7.70
C LEU A 187 5.59 24.09 -8.91
N LEU A 188 4.83 24.59 -9.86
CA LEU A 188 5.34 25.20 -11.08
C LEU A 188 4.78 26.61 -11.25
N PRO A 189 5.61 27.64 -11.50
CA PRO A 189 5.12 28.93 -11.92
C PRO A 189 4.58 28.82 -13.36
N ILE A 190 3.38 29.33 -13.61
CA ILE A 190 2.73 29.30 -14.93
C ILE A 190 2.75 30.66 -15.66
N ASN A 191 3.15 31.71 -14.97
CA ASN A 191 3.39 33.03 -15.53
C ASN A 191 4.73 33.58 -15.00
N LYS A 192 5.32 34.47 -15.78
CA LYS A 192 6.58 35.20 -15.44
C LYS A 192 6.25 36.47 -14.71
#